data_c05867f327b90f66883a7d4a8bb01fb7
#
_entry.id   c05867f327b90f66883a7d4a8bb01fb7
#
_cell.length_a   1.000
_cell.length_b   1.000
_cell.length_c   1.000
_cell.angle_alpha   90.00
_cell.angle_beta   90.00
_cell.angle_gamma   90.00
#
_symmetry.space_group_name_H-M   'P 1'
#
loop_
_entity.id
_entity.type
_entity.pdbx_description
1 polymer ?
#
loop_
_entity_poly.entity_id
_entity_poly.type
_entity_poly.pdbx_seq_one_letter_code
_entity_poly.pdbx_strand_id
1 'polypeptide(L)'
;PNRVTVKVPVGTPVIDVLKLSGIEDFTDYAVIDGGPMMGPVMTDIGGFITKKNKGFVILKKSHFLIRKKSVTMEQARRVNKATCEQCRMCTDMCPRYLLGHNMQPHKMMRVLNYKIDDLEGQKIAQLCCQCNMCELFACPAGLHPKMANLYFKEKLAEQKIKYKPEKTEFEPRPIRPYRLVPSKRLIARMGLRDFDLPAPMTDVEFSPAVIRISTRQH
;
A
#
# COMPACT_ATOMS: atom_id res chain seq x y z
N PRO A 1 3.99 19.43 -9.79
CA PRO A 1 5.28 19.05 -9.22
C PRO A 1 6.17 18.42 -10.28
N ASN A 2 7.46 18.77 -10.28
CA ASN A 2 8.44 18.18 -11.17
C ASN A 2 8.79 16.76 -10.70
N ARG A 3 9.03 15.87 -11.66
CA ARG A 3 9.55 14.53 -11.37
C ARG A 3 11.08 14.60 -11.37
N VAL A 4 11.68 14.22 -10.25
CA VAL A 4 13.13 14.29 -10.07
C VAL A 4 13.66 12.98 -9.50
N THR A 5 14.85 12.58 -9.92
CA THR A 5 15.66 11.55 -9.26
C THR A 5 16.75 12.25 -8.49
N VAL A 6 16.94 11.89 -7.23
CA VAL A 6 17.84 12.60 -6.32
C VAL A 6 18.77 11.62 -5.62
N LYS A 7 20.05 11.93 -5.58
CA LYS A 7 21.03 11.24 -4.75
C LYS A 7 21.24 12.04 -3.47
N VAL A 8 20.78 11.49 -2.33
CA VAL A 8 20.83 12.15 -1.02
C VAL A 8 21.48 11.25 0.03
N PRO A 9 22.22 11.79 0.99
CA PRO A 9 22.70 11.05 2.14
C PRO A 9 21.54 10.56 3.03
N VAL A 10 21.73 9.43 3.71
CA VAL A 10 20.86 9.01 4.80
C VAL A 10 20.95 10.04 5.94
N GLY A 11 19.81 10.41 6.51
CA GLY A 11 19.71 11.46 7.53
C GLY A 11 19.32 12.84 6.96
N THR A 12 19.19 12.99 5.63
CA THR A 12 18.65 14.24 5.04
C THR A 12 17.18 14.40 5.47
N PRO A 13 16.72 15.61 5.84
CA PRO A 13 15.32 15.86 6.12
C PRO A 13 14.42 15.52 4.92
N VAL A 14 13.32 14.79 5.14
CA VAL A 14 12.39 14.42 4.08
C VAL A 14 11.82 15.65 3.39
N ILE A 15 11.50 16.71 4.15
CA ILE A 15 10.93 17.95 3.63
C ILE A 15 11.85 18.62 2.60
N ASP A 16 13.18 18.60 2.80
CA ASP A 16 14.12 19.21 1.88
C ASP A 16 14.17 18.45 0.55
N VAL A 17 14.07 17.12 0.61
CA VAL A 17 13.98 16.28 -0.60
C VAL A 17 12.67 16.52 -1.35
N LEU A 18 11.55 16.65 -0.63
CA LEU A 18 10.24 16.90 -1.23
C LEU A 18 10.18 18.27 -1.93
N LYS A 19 10.82 19.31 -1.38
CA LYS A 19 10.89 20.65 -1.98
C LYS A 19 11.57 20.67 -3.35
N LEU A 20 12.44 19.70 -3.65
CA LEU A 20 13.06 19.58 -4.97
C LEU A 20 12.03 19.30 -6.09
N SER A 21 10.81 18.87 -5.74
CA SER A 21 9.70 18.77 -6.68
C SER A 21 9.10 20.11 -7.13
N GLY A 22 9.58 21.22 -6.57
CA GLY A 22 9.05 22.58 -6.83
C GLY A 22 7.80 22.93 -6.01
N ILE A 23 7.49 22.15 -4.97
CA ILE A 23 6.41 22.43 -4.02
C ILE A 23 7.04 22.97 -2.74
N GLU A 24 6.69 24.19 -2.34
CA GLU A 24 7.16 24.82 -1.11
C GLU A 24 6.18 24.59 0.05
N ASP A 25 4.87 24.61 -0.22
CA ASP A 25 3.82 24.38 0.78
C ASP A 25 3.14 23.03 0.55
N PHE A 26 3.20 22.16 1.56
CA PHE A 26 2.60 20.84 1.55
C PHE A 26 1.23 20.77 2.26
N THR A 27 0.66 21.93 2.64
CA THR A 27 -0.64 21.99 3.37
C THR A 27 -1.75 21.25 2.64
N ASP A 28 -1.81 21.36 1.31
CA ASP A 28 -2.83 20.71 0.47
C ASP A 28 -2.38 19.34 -0.09
N TYR A 29 -1.17 18.92 0.22
CA TYR A 29 -0.60 17.70 -0.31
C TYR A 29 -0.47 16.61 0.74
N ALA A 30 -0.50 15.38 0.27
CA ALA A 30 -0.17 14.18 1.04
C ALA A 30 0.94 13.42 0.31
N VAL A 31 1.80 12.81 1.07
CA VAL A 31 2.98 12.09 0.57
C VAL A 31 2.82 10.60 0.85
N ILE A 32 3.05 9.78 -0.16
CA ILE A 32 3.14 8.33 -0.03
C ILE A 32 4.62 7.96 -0.02
N ASP A 33 5.09 7.29 1.03
CA ASP A 33 6.44 6.73 1.08
C ASP A 33 6.49 5.41 0.29
N GLY A 34 7.20 5.42 -0.82
CA GLY A 34 7.28 4.31 -1.77
C GLY A 34 6.26 4.36 -2.90
N GLY A 35 5.88 3.19 -3.40
CA GLY A 35 4.99 3.10 -4.57
C GLY A 35 3.50 3.33 -4.25
N PRO A 36 2.71 3.73 -5.25
CA PRO A 36 1.29 4.07 -5.06
C PRO A 36 0.44 2.89 -4.57
N MET A 37 0.83 1.66 -4.87
CA MET A 37 0.10 0.47 -4.41
C MET A 37 0.36 0.16 -2.93
N MET A 38 1.62 -0.03 -2.55
CA MET A 38 2.00 -0.55 -1.23
C MET A 38 2.38 0.55 -0.24
N GLY A 39 2.93 1.67 -0.71
CA GLY A 39 3.44 2.74 0.15
C GLY A 39 2.36 3.28 1.10
N PRO A 40 2.68 3.50 2.38
CA PRO A 40 1.78 4.18 3.30
C PRO A 40 1.70 5.68 2.98
N VAL A 41 0.57 6.29 3.35
CA VAL A 41 0.49 7.76 3.41
C VAL A 41 1.25 8.19 4.66
N MET A 42 2.17 9.12 4.50
CA MET A 42 2.95 9.67 5.62
C MET A 42 2.07 10.57 6.47
N THR A 43 2.08 10.37 7.77
CA THR A 43 1.39 11.23 8.74
C THR A 43 2.25 12.42 9.14
N ASP A 44 3.57 12.27 9.03
CA ASP A 44 4.56 13.30 9.33
C ASP A 44 5.65 13.31 8.24
N ILE A 45 5.90 14.47 7.66
CA ILE A 45 6.97 14.72 6.67
C ILE A 45 8.22 15.38 7.29
N GLY A 46 8.21 15.61 8.62
CA GLY A 46 9.34 16.20 9.37
C GLY A 46 10.46 15.20 9.70
N GLY A 47 10.32 13.94 9.30
CA GLY A 47 11.33 12.90 9.54
C GLY A 47 12.54 13.01 8.62
N PHE A 48 13.41 11.99 8.69
CA PHE A 48 14.67 11.93 7.94
C PHE A 48 14.67 10.75 6.96
N ILE A 49 15.43 10.90 5.87
CA ILE A 49 15.67 9.85 4.89
C ILE A 49 16.43 8.68 5.56
N THR A 50 15.92 7.50 5.37
CA THR A 50 16.49 6.24 5.85
C THR A 50 16.89 5.34 4.68
N LYS A 51 17.60 4.26 4.93
CA LYS A 51 17.92 3.23 3.91
C LYS A 51 16.68 2.53 3.33
N LYS A 52 15.51 2.67 3.97
CA LYS A 52 14.23 2.05 3.53
C LYS A 52 13.48 2.91 2.52
N ASN A 53 13.67 4.22 2.52
CA ASN A 53 13.01 5.12 1.59
C ASN A 53 13.58 4.93 0.17
N LYS A 54 12.71 4.73 -0.80
CA LYS A 54 13.08 4.51 -2.21
C LYS A 54 12.52 5.59 -3.14
N GLY A 55 11.55 6.35 -2.66
CA GLY A 55 10.92 7.42 -3.42
C GLY A 55 9.62 7.87 -2.75
N PHE A 56 9.13 9.00 -3.20
CA PHE A 56 7.93 9.62 -2.67
C PHE A 56 6.96 9.94 -3.80
N VAL A 57 5.67 9.73 -3.55
CA VAL A 57 4.60 10.15 -4.45
C VAL A 57 3.81 11.26 -3.78
N ILE A 58 3.83 12.46 -4.37
CA ILE A 58 3.19 13.65 -3.84
C ILE A 58 1.87 13.85 -4.61
N LEU A 59 0.76 13.85 -3.92
CA LEU A 59 -0.59 14.02 -4.49
C LEU A 59 -1.39 15.00 -3.64
N LYS A 60 -2.38 15.67 -4.24
CA LYS A 60 -3.33 16.48 -3.47
C LYS A 60 -4.07 15.62 -2.44
N LYS A 61 -4.37 16.15 -1.26
CA LYS A 61 -5.16 15.46 -0.22
C LYS A 61 -6.54 15.02 -0.74
N SER A 62 -7.11 15.76 -1.70
CA SER A 62 -8.38 15.43 -2.37
C SER A 62 -8.28 14.28 -3.35
N HIS A 63 -7.07 13.82 -3.71
CA HIS A 63 -6.88 12.77 -4.70
C HIS A 63 -7.51 11.44 -4.24
N PHE A 64 -8.15 10.71 -5.18
CA PHE A 64 -8.83 9.44 -4.92
C PHE A 64 -7.94 8.44 -4.16
N LEU A 65 -6.68 8.26 -4.59
CA LEU A 65 -5.75 7.32 -3.98
C LEU A 65 -5.44 7.67 -2.51
N ILE A 66 -5.25 8.97 -2.21
CA ILE A 66 -5.01 9.43 -0.84
C ILE A 66 -6.23 9.14 0.03
N ARG A 67 -7.43 9.55 -0.40
CA ARG A 67 -8.67 9.27 0.34
C ARG A 67 -8.85 7.77 0.59
N LYS A 68 -8.58 6.95 -0.42
CA LYS A 68 -8.70 5.50 -0.33
C LYS A 68 -7.72 4.88 0.68
N LYS A 69 -6.50 5.41 0.76
CA LYS A 69 -5.45 4.93 1.67
C LYS A 69 -5.55 5.50 3.10
N SER A 70 -6.26 6.60 3.28
CA SER A 70 -6.44 7.27 4.59
C SER A 70 -7.65 6.76 5.37
N VAL A 71 -8.36 5.74 4.86
CA VAL A 71 -9.50 5.14 5.55
C VAL A 71 -9.03 4.45 6.83
N THR A 72 -9.71 4.73 7.95
CA THR A 72 -9.42 4.06 9.23
C THR A 72 -9.94 2.61 9.25
N MET A 73 -9.41 1.79 10.16
CA MET A 73 -9.86 0.41 10.33
C MET A 73 -11.36 0.34 10.66
N GLU A 74 -11.84 1.24 11.49
CA GLU A 74 -13.25 1.27 11.88
C GLU A 74 -14.17 1.63 10.70
N GLN A 75 -13.80 2.66 9.93
CA GLN A 75 -14.53 3.04 8.71
C GLN A 75 -14.55 1.90 7.70
N ALA A 76 -13.39 1.28 7.44
CA ALA A 76 -13.26 0.15 6.55
C ALA A 76 -14.17 -1.00 6.97
N ARG A 77 -14.19 -1.33 8.26
CA ARG A 77 -14.99 -2.42 8.82
C ARG A 77 -16.49 -2.18 8.67
N ARG A 78 -16.96 -0.95 8.94
CA ARG A 78 -18.36 -0.57 8.78
C ARG A 78 -18.83 -0.70 7.33
N VAL A 79 -18.06 -0.14 6.38
CA VAL A 79 -18.40 -0.20 4.95
C VAL A 79 -18.31 -1.63 4.41
N ASN A 80 -17.28 -2.38 4.81
CA ASN A 80 -17.11 -3.78 4.41
C ASN A 80 -18.30 -4.65 4.82
N LYS A 81 -18.81 -4.46 6.06
CA LYS A 81 -19.95 -5.21 6.57
C LYS A 81 -21.24 -4.92 5.80
N ALA A 82 -21.45 -3.66 5.45
CA ALA A 82 -22.68 -3.23 4.78
C ALA A 82 -22.79 -3.67 3.32
N THR A 83 -21.66 -3.83 2.61
CA THR A 83 -21.67 -3.88 1.13
C THR A 83 -20.97 -5.12 0.54
N CYS A 84 -20.31 -5.97 1.35
CA CYS A 84 -19.56 -7.12 0.81
C CYS A 84 -20.47 -8.27 0.39
N GLU A 85 -20.63 -8.49 -0.90
CA GLU A 85 -21.44 -9.56 -1.51
C GLU A 85 -20.67 -10.88 -1.69
N GLN A 86 -19.46 -11.03 -1.15
CA GLN A 86 -18.66 -12.26 -1.24
C GLN A 86 -18.37 -12.75 -2.68
N CYS A 87 -18.28 -11.86 -3.65
CA CYS A 87 -18.06 -12.15 -5.08
C CYS A 87 -16.70 -12.80 -5.41
N ARG A 88 -15.78 -12.94 -4.45
CA ARG A 88 -14.44 -13.53 -4.54
C ARG A 88 -13.42 -12.81 -5.44
N MET A 89 -13.75 -11.75 -6.13
CA MET A 89 -12.80 -11.06 -7.03
C MET A 89 -11.48 -10.68 -6.32
N CYS A 90 -11.53 -10.28 -5.06
CA CYS A 90 -10.35 -9.98 -4.25
C CYS A 90 -9.43 -11.20 -4.05
N THR A 91 -9.97 -12.42 -4.06
CA THR A 91 -9.22 -13.68 -3.99
C THR A 91 -8.69 -14.08 -5.36
N ASP A 92 -9.53 -14.05 -6.38
CA ASP A 92 -9.18 -14.47 -7.74
C ASP A 92 -8.09 -13.58 -8.37
N MET A 93 -7.93 -12.36 -7.88
CA MET A 93 -6.86 -11.44 -8.27
C MET A 93 -5.69 -11.37 -7.27
N CYS A 94 -5.74 -12.14 -6.18
CA CYS A 94 -4.68 -12.11 -5.18
C CYS A 94 -3.42 -12.83 -5.69
N PRO A 95 -2.24 -12.16 -5.75
CA PRO A 95 -1.01 -12.78 -6.23
C PRO A 95 -0.62 -14.02 -5.42
N ARG A 96 -0.80 -14.00 -4.10
CA ARG A 96 -0.52 -15.15 -3.24
C ARG A 96 -1.44 -16.33 -3.55
N TYR A 97 -2.72 -16.07 -3.76
CA TYR A 97 -3.67 -17.10 -4.17
C TYR A 97 -3.31 -17.70 -5.53
N LEU A 98 -2.98 -16.86 -6.50
CA LEU A 98 -2.60 -17.28 -7.86
C LEU A 98 -1.31 -18.11 -7.91
N LEU A 99 -0.40 -17.89 -6.95
CA LEU A 99 0.83 -18.69 -6.78
C LEU A 99 0.61 -19.98 -5.97
N GLY A 100 -0.61 -20.34 -5.65
CA GLY A 100 -0.93 -21.61 -4.98
C GLY A 100 -1.13 -21.53 -3.48
N HIS A 101 -0.77 -20.40 -2.83
CA HIS A 101 -0.99 -20.25 -1.40
C HIS A 101 -2.49 -20.21 -1.06
N ASN A 102 -2.85 -20.61 0.16
CA ASN A 102 -4.25 -20.59 0.63
C ASN A 102 -4.67 -19.17 1.12
N MET A 103 -4.24 -18.12 0.43
CA MET A 103 -4.61 -16.73 0.75
C MET A 103 -5.95 -16.37 0.12
N GLN A 104 -6.98 -16.21 0.92
CA GLN A 104 -8.35 -15.97 0.45
C GLN A 104 -8.96 -14.70 1.09
N PRO A 105 -8.68 -13.49 0.56
CA PRO A 105 -9.17 -12.23 1.14
C PRO A 105 -10.69 -12.17 1.35
N HIS A 106 -11.50 -12.79 0.48
CA HIS A 106 -12.97 -12.83 0.65
C HIS A 106 -13.38 -13.56 1.94
N LYS A 107 -12.65 -14.61 2.34
CA LYS A 107 -12.91 -15.31 3.60
C LYS A 107 -12.57 -14.42 4.80
N MET A 108 -11.47 -13.66 4.74
CA MET A 108 -11.12 -12.70 5.78
C MET A 108 -12.19 -11.62 5.94
N MET A 109 -12.74 -11.13 4.82
CA MET A 109 -13.89 -10.22 4.84
C MET A 109 -15.08 -10.84 5.57
N ARG A 110 -15.39 -12.10 5.29
CA ARG A 110 -16.50 -12.82 5.95
C ARG A 110 -16.25 -13.01 7.45
N VAL A 111 -15.06 -13.50 7.82
CA VAL A 111 -14.70 -13.72 9.23
C VAL A 111 -14.77 -12.43 10.04
N LEU A 112 -14.25 -11.31 9.48
CA LEU A 112 -14.30 -10.01 10.15
C LEU A 112 -15.73 -9.47 10.26
N ASN A 113 -16.50 -9.52 9.17
CA ASN A 113 -17.83 -8.90 9.10
C ASN A 113 -18.84 -9.60 10.01
N TYR A 114 -18.78 -10.93 10.09
CA TYR A 114 -19.72 -11.74 10.87
C TYR A 114 -19.15 -12.20 12.21
N LYS A 115 -17.95 -11.73 12.60
CA LYS A 115 -17.27 -12.08 13.85
C LYS A 115 -17.17 -13.59 14.07
N ILE A 116 -16.87 -14.33 13.01
CA ILE A 116 -16.75 -15.79 13.07
C ILE A 116 -15.48 -16.14 13.87
N ASP A 117 -15.63 -16.99 14.88
CA ASP A 117 -14.50 -17.51 15.64
C ASP A 117 -13.87 -18.70 14.91
N ASP A 118 -13.00 -18.37 13.94
CA ASP A 118 -12.25 -19.33 13.11
C ASP A 118 -10.77 -18.95 13.16
N LEU A 119 -10.07 -19.49 14.15
CA LEU A 119 -8.64 -19.18 14.36
C LEU A 119 -7.80 -19.66 13.16
N GLU A 120 -8.08 -20.84 12.60
CA GLU A 120 -7.34 -21.37 11.46
C GLU A 120 -7.56 -20.50 10.22
N GLY A 121 -8.79 -20.09 9.98
CA GLY A 121 -9.11 -19.10 8.95
C GLY A 121 -8.40 -17.76 9.17
N GLN A 122 -8.34 -17.26 10.40
CA GLN A 122 -7.64 -16.01 10.72
C GLN A 122 -6.13 -16.10 10.45
N LYS A 123 -5.48 -17.24 10.75
CA LYS A 123 -4.04 -17.45 10.50
C LYS A 123 -3.65 -17.25 9.04
N ILE A 124 -4.55 -17.51 8.10
CA ILE A 124 -4.32 -17.30 6.65
C ILE A 124 -3.99 -15.85 6.33
N ALA A 125 -4.46 -14.88 7.13
CA ALA A 125 -4.15 -13.47 6.94
C ALA A 125 -2.65 -13.18 6.97
N GLN A 126 -1.85 -14.00 7.65
CA GLN A 126 -0.39 -13.84 7.71
C GLN A 126 0.31 -14.08 6.36
N LEU A 127 -0.34 -14.77 5.42
CA LEU A 127 0.15 -14.93 4.05
C LEU A 127 0.02 -13.65 3.22
N CYS A 128 -0.74 -12.65 3.68
CA CYS A 128 -0.95 -11.41 2.96
C CYS A 128 0.35 -10.60 2.84
N CYS A 129 0.81 -10.35 1.61
CA CYS A 129 1.96 -9.48 1.32
C CYS A 129 1.60 -7.99 1.24
N GLN A 130 0.35 -7.62 1.55
CA GLN A 130 -0.15 -6.25 1.57
C GLN A 130 0.03 -5.48 0.24
N CYS A 131 0.08 -6.18 -0.89
CA CYS A 131 0.27 -5.59 -2.22
C CYS A 131 -0.86 -4.65 -2.67
N ASN A 132 -1.97 -4.65 -1.97
CA ASN A 132 -3.15 -3.80 -2.20
C ASN A 132 -3.94 -4.08 -3.49
N MET A 133 -3.63 -5.15 -4.21
CA MET A 133 -4.35 -5.55 -5.44
C MET A 133 -5.85 -5.77 -5.19
N CYS A 134 -6.19 -6.44 -4.09
CA CYS A 134 -7.57 -6.75 -3.73
C CYS A 134 -8.42 -5.50 -3.48
N GLU A 135 -7.82 -4.39 -3.04
CA GLU A 135 -8.51 -3.17 -2.63
C GLU A 135 -8.52 -2.11 -3.74
N LEU A 136 -7.36 -1.85 -4.37
CA LEU A 136 -7.24 -0.81 -5.39
C LEU A 136 -7.70 -1.25 -6.78
N PHE A 137 -7.67 -2.55 -7.05
CA PHE A 137 -8.01 -3.06 -8.38
C PHE A 137 -9.19 -4.02 -8.39
N ALA A 138 -9.16 -5.06 -7.55
CA ALA A 138 -10.05 -6.21 -7.70
C ALA A 138 -11.47 -5.99 -7.17
N CYS A 139 -11.65 -5.23 -6.08
CA CYS A 139 -12.96 -5.06 -5.48
C CYS A 139 -13.87 -4.17 -6.33
N PRO A 140 -14.98 -4.69 -6.92
CA PRO A 140 -15.88 -3.87 -7.73
C PRO A 140 -16.65 -2.84 -6.88
N ALA A 141 -16.94 -3.17 -5.62
CA ALA A 141 -17.63 -2.27 -4.68
C ALA A 141 -16.68 -1.31 -3.95
N GLY A 142 -15.40 -1.28 -4.32
CA GLY A 142 -14.44 -0.36 -3.72
C GLY A 142 -14.19 -0.56 -2.23
N LEU A 143 -14.38 -1.76 -1.70
CA LEU A 143 -14.20 -2.10 -0.28
C LEU A 143 -12.72 -2.26 0.12
N HIS A 144 -12.47 -2.66 1.37
CA HIS A 144 -11.16 -2.70 1.99
C HIS A 144 -10.72 -4.11 2.45
N PRO A 145 -10.55 -5.10 1.52
CA PRO A 145 -10.13 -6.45 1.90
C PRO A 145 -8.73 -6.53 2.50
N LYS A 146 -7.82 -5.63 2.08
CA LYS A 146 -6.48 -5.52 2.67
C LYS A 146 -6.56 -5.18 4.16
N MET A 147 -7.44 -4.26 4.54
CA MET A 147 -7.62 -3.85 5.93
C MET A 147 -8.13 -5.01 6.81
N ALA A 148 -9.01 -5.86 6.27
CA ALA A 148 -9.44 -7.07 6.98
C ALA A 148 -8.27 -8.03 7.25
N ASN A 149 -7.38 -8.23 6.26
CA ASN A 149 -6.18 -9.04 6.44
C ASN A 149 -5.21 -8.42 7.45
N LEU A 150 -5.03 -7.09 7.40
CA LEU A 150 -4.16 -6.37 8.32
C LEU A 150 -4.63 -6.51 9.76
N TYR A 151 -5.92 -6.33 10.00
CA TYR A 151 -6.53 -6.51 11.31
C TYR A 151 -6.19 -7.86 11.95
N PHE A 152 -6.37 -8.96 11.19
CA PHE A 152 -6.03 -10.28 11.71
C PHE A 152 -4.53 -10.51 11.86
N LYS A 153 -3.70 -9.94 10.99
CA LYS A 153 -2.23 -10.00 11.14
C LYS A 153 -1.78 -9.36 12.45
N GLU A 154 -2.29 -8.19 12.77
CA GLU A 154 -1.97 -7.46 14.00
C GLU A 154 -2.47 -8.23 15.23
N LYS A 155 -3.73 -8.65 15.23
CA LYS A 155 -4.31 -9.46 16.30
C LYS A 155 -3.50 -10.73 16.60
N LEU A 156 -3.11 -11.47 15.55
CA LEU A 156 -2.33 -12.69 15.69
C LEU A 156 -0.88 -12.43 16.14
N ALA A 157 -0.31 -11.30 15.74
CA ALA A 157 1.03 -10.89 16.20
C ALA A 157 1.05 -10.57 17.69
N GLU A 158 0.02 -9.85 18.19
CA GLU A 158 -0.17 -9.58 19.63
C GLU A 158 -0.28 -10.88 20.45
N GLN A 159 -1.02 -11.85 19.90
CA GLN A 159 -1.20 -13.18 20.52
C GLN A 159 0.01 -14.12 20.30
N LYS A 160 1.06 -13.68 19.59
CA LYS A 160 2.23 -14.49 19.22
C LYS A 160 1.89 -15.78 18.44
N ILE A 161 0.74 -15.79 17.76
CA ILE A 161 0.29 -16.93 16.95
C ILE A 161 0.91 -16.83 15.55
N LYS A 162 1.51 -17.92 15.07
CA LYS A 162 2.16 -17.99 13.74
C LYS A 162 1.44 -18.97 12.83
N TYR A 163 1.28 -18.62 11.57
CA TYR A 163 0.88 -19.54 10.51
C TYR A 163 2.01 -20.52 10.23
N LYS A 164 1.69 -21.79 10.20
CA LYS A 164 2.60 -22.85 9.74
C LYS A 164 2.07 -23.36 8.40
N PRO A 165 2.82 -23.30 7.31
CA PRO A 165 2.39 -23.85 6.04
C PRO A 165 2.35 -25.37 6.11
N GLU A 166 1.30 -25.96 5.57
CA GLU A 166 1.15 -27.43 5.44
C GLU A 166 2.08 -27.99 4.36
N LYS A 167 2.43 -27.15 3.38
CA LYS A 167 3.30 -27.49 2.25
C LYS A 167 4.41 -26.47 2.10
N THR A 168 5.56 -26.90 1.64
CA THR A 168 6.71 -26.05 1.31
C THR A 168 6.74 -25.67 -0.17
N GLU A 169 6.15 -26.48 -1.02
CA GLU A 169 6.07 -26.25 -2.46
C GLU A 169 4.63 -25.92 -2.89
N PHE A 170 4.51 -24.96 -3.78
CA PHE A 170 3.23 -24.45 -4.24
C PHE A 170 3.21 -24.38 -5.77
N GLU A 171 2.20 -24.98 -6.37
CA GLU A 171 1.97 -24.88 -7.80
C GLU A 171 1.06 -23.69 -8.12
N PRO A 172 1.41 -22.87 -9.14
CA PRO A 172 0.54 -21.81 -9.60
C PRO A 172 -0.82 -22.34 -10.04
N ARG A 173 -1.89 -21.63 -9.68
CA ARG A 173 -3.24 -22.03 -10.09
C ARG A 173 -3.44 -21.90 -11.60
N PRO A 174 -4.18 -22.80 -12.24
CA PRO A 174 -4.45 -22.76 -13.70
C PRO A 174 -5.09 -21.45 -14.17
N ILE A 175 -5.84 -20.76 -13.31
CA ILE A 175 -6.47 -19.46 -13.63
C ILE A 175 -5.47 -18.29 -13.72
N ARG A 176 -4.21 -18.46 -13.26
CA ARG A 176 -3.23 -17.37 -13.19
C ARG A 176 -3.00 -16.63 -14.52
N PRO A 177 -2.83 -17.29 -15.67
CA PRO A 177 -2.61 -16.60 -16.95
C PRO A 177 -3.75 -15.64 -17.33
N TYR A 178 -4.96 -15.96 -16.92
CA TYR A 178 -6.17 -15.17 -17.22
C TYR A 178 -6.41 -14.02 -16.21
N ARG A 179 -5.56 -13.87 -15.21
CA ARG A 179 -5.66 -12.86 -14.13
C ARG A 179 -4.50 -11.86 -14.13
N LEU A 180 -3.79 -11.75 -15.23
CA LEU A 180 -2.77 -10.72 -15.41
C LEU A 180 -3.42 -9.34 -15.53
N VAL A 181 -2.85 -8.37 -14.84
CA VAL A 181 -3.37 -7.00 -14.80
C VAL A 181 -2.50 -6.10 -15.67
N PRO A 182 -3.04 -5.54 -16.76
CA PRO A 182 -2.30 -4.56 -17.58
C PRO A 182 -1.97 -3.31 -16.76
N SER A 183 -0.72 -2.85 -16.83
CA SER A 183 -0.24 -1.68 -16.05
C SER A 183 -1.08 -0.43 -16.30
N LYS A 184 -1.41 -0.14 -17.55
CA LYS A 184 -2.28 1.01 -17.93
C LYS A 184 -3.63 0.97 -17.21
N ARG A 185 -4.23 -0.21 -17.07
CA ARG A 185 -5.52 -0.39 -16.40
C ARG A 185 -5.39 -0.18 -14.89
N LEU A 186 -4.29 -0.64 -14.29
CA LEU A 186 -3.99 -0.43 -12.87
C LEU A 186 -3.79 1.06 -12.57
N ILE A 187 -2.98 1.75 -13.38
CA ILE A 187 -2.72 3.19 -13.28
C ILE A 187 -4.04 3.97 -13.35
N ALA A 188 -4.91 3.61 -14.30
CA ALA A 188 -6.23 4.23 -14.44
C ALA A 188 -7.11 4.03 -13.19
N ARG A 189 -7.12 2.83 -12.61
CA ARG A 189 -7.88 2.52 -11.40
C ARG A 189 -7.40 3.28 -10.16
N MET A 190 -6.13 3.63 -10.12
CA MET A 190 -5.55 4.45 -9.05
C MET A 190 -5.76 5.96 -9.26
N GLY A 191 -6.36 6.38 -10.39
CA GLY A 191 -6.53 7.79 -10.73
C GLY A 191 -5.21 8.47 -11.13
N LEU A 192 -4.24 7.70 -11.64
CA LEU A 192 -2.89 8.20 -11.94
C LEU A 192 -2.61 8.33 -13.45
N ARG A 193 -3.66 8.42 -14.30
CA ARG A 193 -3.47 8.53 -15.76
C ARG A 193 -2.62 9.73 -16.18
N ASP A 194 -2.79 10.85 -15.52
CA ASP A 194 -2.07 12.10 -15.81
C ASP A 194 -0.59 12.01 -15.44
N PHE A 195 -0.20 10.96 -14.70
CA PHE A 195 1.18 10.69 -14.29
C PHE A 195 1.84 9.59 -15.13
N ASP A 196 1.10 8.94 -16.05
CA ASP A 196 1.61 7.92 -16.97
C ASP A 196 2.21 8.59 -18.22
N LEU A 197 3.18 9.45 -18.00
CA LEU A 197 3.83 10.22 -19.06
C LEU A 197 5.24 9.64 -19.32
N PRO A 198 5.66 9.56 -20.60
CA PRO A 198 7.00 9.12 -20.98
C PRO A 198 8.10 10.18 -20.75
N ALA A 199 7.78 11.29 -20.08
CA ALA A 199 8.75 12.37 -19.88
C ALA A 199 9.98 11.88 -19.10
N PRO A 200 11.20 12.22 -19.53
CA PRO A 200 12.42 11.88 -18.84
C PRO A 200 12.40 12.46 -17.43
N MET A 201 12.89 11.68 -16.46
CA MET A 201 13.13 12.18 -15.11
C MET A 201 14.35 13.10 -15.16
N THR A 202 14.25 14.27 -14.57
CA THR A 202 15.39 15.16 -14.42
C THR A 202 16.23 14.65 -13.26
N ASP A 203 17.49 14.33 -13.52
CA ASP A 203 18.45 14.02 -12.46
C ASP A 203 18.91 15.29 -11.77
N VAL A 204 18.78 15.34 -10.46
CA VAL A 204 19.22 16.45 -9.62
C VAL A 204 20.27 15.93 -8.65
N GLU A 205 21.50 16.46 -8.76
CA GLU A 205 22.51 16.21 -7.74
C GLU A 205 22.23 17.08 -6.51
N PHE A 206 22.14 16.44 -5.38
CA PHE A 206 21.95 17.10 -4.09
C PHE A 206 23.28 17.69 -3.63
N SER A 207 23.43 19.02 -3.67
CA SER A 207 24.63 19.68 -3.18
C SER A 207 24.73 19.57 -1.65
N PRO A 208 25.88 19.14 -1.08
CA PRO A 208 26.10 19.11 0.36
C PRO A 208 25.89 20.44 1.09
N ALA A 209 25.99 21.54 0.38
CA ALA A 209 25.79 22.91 0.92
C ALA A 209 24.35 23.17 1.41
N VAL A 210 23.37 22.33 0.99
CA VAL A 210 21.97 22.43 1.41
C VAL A 210 21.68 21.61 2.68
N ILE A 211 22.61 20.75 3.11
CA ILE A 211 22.43 19.93 4.31
C ILE A 211 22.73 20.79 5.54
N ARG A 212 21.70 21.45 6.09
CA ARG A 212 21.78 21.95 7.46
C ARG A 212 21.67 20.75 8.41
N ILE A 213 22.80 20.21 8.83
CA ILE A 213 22.85 19.28 9.94
C ILE A 213 22.50 20.12 11.18
N SER A 214 21.27 19.99 11.66
CA SER A 214 20.90 20.47 12.98
C SER A 214 21.60 19.58 14.00
N THR A 215 22.81 19.93 14.38
CA THR A 215 23.47 19.42 15.58
C THR A 215 22.69 19.98 16.77
N ARG A 216 21.72 19.23 17.28
CA ARG A 216 21.25 19.44 18.64
C ARG A 216 22.43 19.11 19.54
N GLN A 217 23.02 20.13 20.13
CA GLN A 217 23.89 19.94 21.29
C GLN A 217 23.03 19.35 22.41
N HIS A 218 23.48 18.23 22.95
CA HIS A 218 22.97 17.66 24.20
C HIS A 218 23.48 18.48 25.37
#